data_7b4d1b339752767bb6d16cf9b5772da9
#
_entry.id   7b4d1b339752767bb6d16cf9b5772da9
#
_cell.length_a   1.000
_cell.length_b   1.000
_cell.length_c   1.000
_cell.angle_alpha   90.00
_cell.angle_beta   90.00
_cell.angle_gamma   90.00
#
_symmetry.space_group_name_H-M   'P 1'
#
loop_
_entity.id
_entity.type
_entity.pdbx_description
1 polymer ?
#
loop_
_entity_poly.entity_id
_entity_poly.type
_entity_poly.pdbx_seq_one_letter_code
_entity_poly.pdbx_strand_id
1 'polypeptide(L)'
;MMKFSCEKALLQNAIAVASRAVAPKSSIPALEGLLLRAGQELTVSGYNMNTGIRTKISAIVSEEGEMVLNARLFGDIIRRMPDDTVTFSADDRQMVHLSCGDADFDILGLSAADYPDLPEVEDEYAVSIHLLSIAGLPQKSMVK
;
A
#
# COMPACT_ATOMS: atom_id res chain seq x y z
N MET A 1 12.20 11.36 2.72
CA MET A 1 12.46 10.22 1.81
C MET A 1 11.90 8.95 2.40
N MET A 2 11.59 7.99 1.55
CA MET A 2 11.04 6.71 1.97
C MET A 2 11.64 5.64 1.07
N LYS A 3 12.11 4.56 1.66
CA LYS A 3 12.77 3.52 0.88
C LYS A 3 12.58 2.16 1.51
N PHE A 4 12.09 1.21 0.73
CA PHE A 4 11.90 -0.15 1.21
C PHE A 4 11.95 -1.14 0.04
N SER A 5 12.06 -2.41 0.38
CA SER A 5 11.92 -3.49 -0.59
C SER A 5 11.08 -4.60 0.00
N CYS A 6 10.32 -5.27 -0.85
CA CYS A 6 9.47 -6.38 -0.43
C CYS A 6 9.19 -7.27 -1.64
N GLU A 7 8.62 -8.43 -1.38
CA GLU A 7 8.26 -9.34 -2.46
C GLU A 7 7.05 -8.84 -3.24
N LYS A 8 7.11 -8.96 -4.55
CA LYS A 8 6.02 -8.54 -5.43
C LYS A 8 4.69 -9.19 -5.05
N ALA A 9 4.71 -10.49 -4.75
CA ALA A 9 3.48 -11.22 -4.43
C ALA A 9 2.79 -10.65 -3.19
N LEU A 10 3.56 -10.32 -2.14
CA LEU A 10 3.01 -9.73 -0.92
C LEU A 10 2.46 -8.34 -1.19
N LEU A 11 3.20 -7.54 -1.93
CA LEU A 11 2.78 -6.17 -2.23
C LEU A 11 1.54 -6.16 -3.11
N GLN A 12 1.48 -7.01 -4.12
CA GLN A 12 0.34 -7.10 -5.00
C GLN A 12 -0.93 -7.48 -4.22
N ASN A 13 -0.82 -8.43 -3.32
CA ASN A 13 -1.94 -8.86 -2.51
C ASN A 13 -2.40 -7.73 -1.56
N ALA A 14 -1.46 -7.04 -0.95
CA ALA A 14 -1.79 -5.92 -0.05
C ALA A 14 -2.51 -4.81 -0.79
N ILE A 15 -2.05 -4.48 -2.00
CA ILE A 15 -2.69 -3.47 -2.84
C ILE A 15 -4.11 -3.89 -3.20
N ALA A 16 -4.30 -5.14 -3.60
CA ALA A 16 -5.61 -5.64 -3.98
C ALA A 16 -6.60 -5.58 -2.80
N VAL A 17 -6.15 -5.96 -1.61
CA VAL A 17 -6.99 -5.96 -0.42
C VAL A 17 -7.36 -4.53 -0.02
N ALA A 18 -6.37 -3.65 0.10
CA ALA A 18 -6.62 -2.27 0.51
C ALA A 18 -7.43 -1.49 -0.52
N SER A 19 -7.28 -1.82 -1.79
CA SER A 19 -8.01 -1.14 -2.87
C SER A 19 -9.52 -1.33 -2.79
N ARG A 20 -9.98 -2.32 -2.07
CA ARG A 20 -11.41 -2.53 -1.88
C ARG A 20 -12.08 -1.38 -1.14
N ALA A 21 -11.33 -0.63 -0.37
CA ALA A 21 -11.84 0.52 0.36
C ALA A 21 -11.54 1.85 -0.34
N VAL A 22 -10.89 1.83 -1.50
CA VAL A 22 -10.54 3.06 -2.20
C VAL A 22 -11.73 3.58 -2.97
N ALA A 23 -11.97 4.90 -2.86
CA ALA A 23 -13.02 5.55 -3.65
C ALA A 23 -12.57 5.68 -5.11
N PRO A 24 -13.38 5.21 -6.07
CA PRO A 24 -13.00 5.33 -7.48
C PRO A 24 -12.94 6.79 -7.96
N LYS A 25 -13.77 7.64 -7.36
CA LYS A 25 -13.72 9.08 -7.56
C LYS A 25 -14.05 9.75 -6.25
N SER A 26 -13.31 10.79 -5.93
CA SER A 26 -13.51 11.50 -4.68
C SER A 26 -13.20 12.98 -4.85
N SER A 27 -13.90 13.82 -4.09
CA SER A 27 -13.57 15.24 -4.01
C SER A 27 -12.25 15.46 -3.28
N ILE A 28 -11.77 14.43 -2.57
CA ILE A 28 -10.46 14.44 -1.92
C ILE A 28 -9.56 13.53 -2.74
N PRO A 29 -8.65 14.07 -3.57
CA PRO A 29 -7.84 13.25 -4.47
C PRO A 29 -7.04 12.16 -3.78
N ALA A 30 -6.58 12.41 -2.57
CA ALA A 30 -5.79 11.42 -1.83
C ALA A 30 -6.57 10.14 -1.56
N LEU A 31 -7.90 10.19 -1.49
CA LEU A 31 -8.71 9.00 -1.24
C LEU A 31 -8.81 8.07 -2.43
N GLU A 32 -8.38 8.53 -3.61
CA GLU A 32 -8.28 7.65 -4.78
C GLU A 32 -6.97 6.86 -4.74
N GLY A 33 -6.16 7.09 -3.74
CA GLY A 33 -4.89 6.43 -3.57
C GLY A 33 -4.85 5.53 -2.35
N LEU A 34 -3.72 4.85 -2.23
CA LEU A 34 -3.41 4.03 -1.08
C LEU A 34 -2.37 4.76 -0.24
N LEU A 35 -2.58 4.77 1.07
CA LEU A 35 -1.60 5.31 1.99
C LEU A 35 -0.57 4.23 2.28
N LEU A 36 0.68 4.52 1.98
CA LEU A 36 1.80 3.64 2.28
C LEU A 36 2.57 4.20 3.45
N ARG A 37 2.81 3.37 4.43
CA ARG A 37 3.60 3.75 5.59
C ARG A 37 4.69 2.72 5.81
N ALA A 38 5.93 3.13 5.69
CA ALA A 38 7.09 2.27 5.92
C ALA A 38 7.66 2.56 7.30
N GLY A 39 7.56 1.59 8.19
CA GLY A 39 8.11 1.65 9.53
C GLY A 39 8.85 0.35 9.79
N GLN A 40 8.47 -0.38 10.82
CA GLN A 40 9.03 -1.71 11.04
C GLN A 40 8.55 -2.68 9.95
N GLU A 41 7.34 -2.43 9.46
CA GLU A 41 6.75 -3.17 8.36
C GLU A 41 6.18 -2.15 7.38
N LEU A 42 5.74 -2.62 6.23
CA LEU A 42 5.00 -1.78 5.30
C LEU A 42 3.52 -1.93 5.56
N THR A 43 2.85 -0.82 5.79
CA THR A 43 1.41 -0.77 5.95
C THR A 43 0.81 -0.15 4.70
N VAL A 44 -0.18 -0.82 4.12
CA VAL A 44 -0.92 -0.34 2.95
C VAL A 44 -2.37 -0.14 3.36
N SER A 45 -2.88 1.06 3.21
CA SER A 45 -4.23 1.40 3.67
C SER A 45 -5.07 2.03 2.57
N GLY A 46 -6.35 1.71 2.57
CA GLY A 46 -7.34 2.34 1.71
C GLY A 46 -8.49 2.86 2.56
N TYR A 47 -9.12 3.96 2.14
CA TYR A 47 -10.16 4.61 2.94
C TYR A 47 -11.08 5.42 2.02
N ASN A 48 -12.39 5.31 2.23
CA ASN A 48 -13.37 6.05 1.45
C ASN A 48 -14.35 6.83 2.33
N MET A 49 -13.93 7.14 3.55
CA MET A 49 -14.72 7.85 4.58
C MET A 49 -15.80 6.98 5.24
N ASN A 50 -16.13 5.85 4.66
CA ASN A 50 -17.09 4.90 5.25
C ASN A 50 -16.41 3.62 5.70
N THR A 51 -15.45 3.15 4.90
CA THR A 51 -14.77 1.89 5.16
C THR A 51 -13.27 2.12 5.04
N GLY A 52 -12.50 1.60 5.98
CA GLY A 52 -11.06 1.63 5.93
C GLY A 52 -10.51 0.21 5.99
N ILE A 53 -9.50 -0.06 5.19
CA ILE A 53 -8.80 -1.33 5.19
C ILE A 53 -7.32 -1.04 5.36
N ARG A 54 -6.69 -1.71 6.32
CA ARG A 54 -5.25 -1.59 6.55
C ARG A 54 -4.66 -2.99 6.52
N THR A 55 -3.62 -3.16 5.73
CA THR A 55 -2.92 -4.43 5.66
C THR A 55 -1.43 -4.20 5.89
N LYS A 56 -0.77 -5.14 6.52
CA LYS A 56 0.66 -5.07 6.83
C LYS A 56 1.36 -6.22 6.15
N ILE A 57 2.53 -5.92 5.58
CA ILE A 57 3.37 -6.96 4.98
C ILE A 57 4.80 -6.77 5.43
N SER A 58 5.55 -7.86 5.41
CA SER A 58 6.96 -7.82 5.72
C SER A 58 7.71 -7.08 4.61
N ALA A 59 8.58 -6.16 5.02
CA ALA A 59 9.40 -5.40 4.09
C ALA A 59 10.70 -5.04 4.77
N ILE A 60 11.74 -4.86 3.96
CA ILE A 60 13.02 -4.36 4.46
C ILE A 60 12.99 -2.85 4.25
N VAL A 61 12.86 -2.11 5.34
CA VAL A 61 12.73 -0.66 5.29
C VAL A 61 14.09 -0.02 5.57
N SER A 62 14.63 0.69 4.58
CA SER A 62 15.91 1.41 4.73
C SER A 62 15.68 2.82 5.25
N GLU A 63 14.61 3.47 4.80
CA GLU A 63 14.24 4.81 5.22
C GLU A 63 12.75 4.85 5.47
N GLU A 64 12.36 5.22 6.69
CA GLU A 64 10.96 5.29 7.07
C GLU A 64 10.29 6.52 6.46
N GLY A 65 9.00 6.42 6.27
CA GLY A 65 8.22 7.52 5.74
C GLY A 65 6.82 7.09 5.38
N GLU A 66 6.08 8.02 4.81
CA GLU A 66 4.73 7.72 4.34
C GLU A 66 4.39 8.58 3.14
N MET A 67 3.53 8.07 2.29
CA MET A 67 3.04 8.80 1.13
C MET A 67 1.82 8.09 0.53
N VAL A 68 1.19 8.74 -0.43
CA VAL A 68 -0.01 8.24 -1.09
C VAL A 68 0.31 7.99 -2.57
N LEU A 69 -0.09 6.85 -3.09
CA LEU A 69 0.00 6.53 -4.51
C LEU A 69 -1.39 6.19 -5.03
N ASN A 70 -1.69 6.62 -6.26
CA ASN A 70 -2.93 6.28 -6.90
C ASN A 70 -3.10 4.75 -6.93
N ALA A 71 -4.19 4.26 -6.41
CA ALA A 71 -4.40 2.82 -6.22
C ALA A 71 -4.40 2.05 -7.53
N ARG A 72 -5.08 2.58 -8.52
CA ARG A 72 -5.20 1.92 -9.82
C ARG A 72 -3.85 1.86 -10.54
N LEU A 73 -3.16 3.00 -10.58
CA LEU A 73 -1.87 3.08 -11.25
C LEU A 73 -0.83 2.21 -10.57
N PHE A 74 -0.75 2.29 -9.26
CA PHE A 74 0.20 1.50 -8.49
C PHE A 74 -0.08 0.00 -8.66
N GLY A 75 -1.34 -0.38 -8.58
CA GLY A 75 -1.73 -1.78 -8.77
C GLY A 75 -1.39 -2.30 -10.17
N ASP A 76 -1.61 -1.48 -11.20
CA ASP A 76 -1.30 -1.87 -12.57
C ASP A 76 0.20 -2.05 -12.76
N ILE A 77 1.01 -1.15 -12.19
CA ILE A 77 2.45 -1.23 -12.29
C ILE A 77 2.97 -2.50 -11.61
N ILE A 78 2.53 -2.76 -10.40
CA ILE A 78 3.01 -3.92 -9.66
C ILE A 78 2.59 -5.22 -10.35
N ARG A 79 1.41 -5.25 -10.94
CA ARG A 79 0.92 -6.42 -11.66
C ARG A 79 1.81 -6.78 -12.86
N ARG A 80 2.42 -5.77 -13.47
CA ARG A 80 3.28 -5.95 -14.65
C ARG A 80 4.71 -6.29 -14.31
N MET A 81 5.07 -6.24 -13.05
CA MET A 81 6.43 -6.55 -12.63
C MET A 81 6.66 -8.06 -12.59
N PRO A 82 7.92 -8.52 -12.78
CA PRO A 82 8.23 -9.94 -12.62
C PRO A 82 8.05 -10.35 -11.16
N ASP A 83 7.97 -11.65 -10.93
CA ASP A 83 7.79 -12.21 -9.60
C ASP A 83 9.13 -12.22 -8.88
N ASP A 84 9.52 -11.09 -8.34
CA ASP A 84 10.82 -10.87 -7.73
C ASP A 84 10.67 -9.80 -6.63
N THR A 85 11.78 -9.33 -6.10
CA THR A 85 11.78 -8.29 -5.07
C THR A 85 11.55 -6.92 -5.71
N VAL A 86 10.56 -6.20 -5.18
CA VAL A 86 10.26 -4.83 -5.60
C VAL A 86 11.03 -3.87 -4.71
N THR A 87 11.75 -2.94 -5.31
CA THR A 87 12.42 -1.86 -4.59
C THR A 87 11.66 -0.56 -4.84
N PHE A 88 11.32 0.10 -3.75
CA PHE A 88 10.56 1.35 -3.75
C PHE A 88 11.46 2.45 -3.19
N SER A 89 11.55 3.56 -3.90
CA SER A 89 12.34 4.70 -3.45
C SER A 89 11.60 5.99 -3.81
N ALA A 90 11.33 6.83 -2.81
CA ALA A 90 10.65 8.10 -3.01
C ALA A 90 11.54 9.24 -2.55
N ASP A 91 11.57 10.33 -3.33
CA ASP A 91 12.32 11.52 -2.96
C ASP A 91 11.44 12.55 -2.26
N ASP A 92 12.02 13.69 -1.92
CA ASP A 92 11.31 14.74 -1.20
C ASP A 92 10.22 15.42 -2.03
N ARG A 93 10.21 15.18 -3.34
CA ARG A 93 9.22 15.75 -4.24
C ARG A 93 8.09 14.78 -4.54
N GLN A 94 8.02 13.68 -3.80
CA GLN A 94 7.02 12.63 -3.97
C GLN A 94 7.18 11.85 -5.28
N MET A 95 8.32 11.96 -5.93
CA MET A 95 8.62 11.14 -7.09
C MET A 95 9.07 9.77 -6.62
N VAL A 96 8.42 8.74 -7.12
CA VAL A 96 8.66 7.36 -6.71
C VAL A 96 9.30 6.60 -7.86
N HIS A 97 10.38 5.92 -7.56
CA HIS A 97 11.02 4.99 -8.47
C HIS A 97 10.76 3.57 -7.98
N LEU A 98 10.17 2.77 -8.85
CA LEU A 98 9.86 1.37 -8.57
C LEU A 98 10.70 0.50 -9.49
N SER A 99 11.40 -0.49 -8.94
CA SER A 99 12.16 -1.42 -9.76
C SER A 99 11.95 -2.84 -9.28
N CYS A 100 11.99 -3.77 -10.23
CA CYS A 100 11.84 -5.19 -9.94
C CYS A 100 12.47 -5.95 -11.10
N GLY A 101 13.60 -6.62 -10.85
CA GLY A 101 14.35 -7.25 -11.92
C GLY A 101 14.77 -6.21 -12.97
N ASP A 102 14.37 -6.43 -14.21
CA ASP A 102 14.68 -5.49 -15.30
C ASP A 102 13.61 -4.42 -15.50
N ALA A 103 12.54 -4.45 -14.74
CA ALA A 103 11.44 -3.50 -14.87
C ALA A 103 11.68 -2.26 -13.99
N ASP A 104 11.49 -1.09 -14.56
CA ASP A 104 11.64 0.21 -13.89
C ASP A 104 10.46 1.09 -14.23
N PHE A 105 9.91 1.77 -13.22
CA PHE A 105 8.80 2.70 -13.41
C PHE A 105 8.99 3.89 -12.47
N ASP A 106 8.64 5.08 -12.97
CA ASP A 106 8.59 6.30 -12.14
C ASP A 106 7.17 6.80 -12.10
N ILE A 107 6.68 7.12 -10.92
CA ILE A 107 5.35 7.71 -10.76
C ILE A 107 5.40 8.81 -9.72
N LEU A 108 4.50 9.77 -9.86
CA LEU A 108 4.40 10.85 -8.90
C LEU A 108 3.32 10.51 -7.86
N GLY A 109 3.69 10.61 -6.60
CA GLY A 109 2.76 10.37 -5.50
C GLY A 109 2.21 11.66 -4.95
N LEU A 110 1.48 11.54 -3.85
CA LEU A 110 0.93 12.65 -3.10
C LEU A 110 1.44 12.59 -1.67
N SER A 111 1.48 13.75 -1.02
CA SER A 111 1.87 13.81 0.38
C SER A 111 0.84 13.10 1.26
N ALA A 112 1.33 12.36 2.25
CA ALA A 112 0.46 11.73 3.23
C ALA A 112 -0.31 12.75 4.07
N ALA A 113 0.17 13.99 4.12
CA ALA A 113 -0.51 15.05 4.85
C ALA A 113 -1.90 15.36 4.26
N ASP A 114 -2.11 15.03 2.99
CA ASP A 114 -3.39 15.25 2.33
C ASP A 114 -4.39 14.12 2.56
N TYR A 115 -3.95 13.05 3.21
CA TYR A 115 -4.79 11.89 3.46
C TYR A 115 -5.57 12.07 4.76
N PRO A 116 -6.91 11.91 4.76
CA PRO A 116 -7.68 12.01 5.99
C PRO A 116 -7.25 10.96 7.01
N ASP A 117 -7.40 11.28 8.29
CA ASP A 117 -7.06 10.33 9.34
C ASP A 117 -7.96 9.11 9.24
N LEU A 118 -7.33 7.94 9.24
CA LEU A 118 -8.06 6.68 9.27
C LEU A 118 -8.64 6.45 10.66
N PRO A 119 -9.89 5.96 10.74
CA PRO A 119 -10.42 5.57 12.04
C PRO A 119 -9.57 4.45 12.60
N GLU A 120 -9.49 4.36 13.91
CA GLU A 120 -8.76 3.28 14.54
C GLU A 120 -9.41 1.95 14.19
N VAL A 121 -8.58 1.00 13.81
CA VAL A 121 -9.01 -0.36 13.55
C VAL A 121 -8.70 -1.16 14.80
N GLU A 122 -9.66 -1.94 15.28
CA GLU A 122 -9.42 -2.80 16.42
C GLU A 122 -8.28 -3.76 16.09
N ASP A 123 -7.40 -3.98 17.08
CA ASP A 123 -6.24 -4.85 16.89
C ASP A 123 -6.62 -6.22 16.34
N GLU A 124 -7.74 -6.73 16.77
CA GLU A 124 -8.26 -8.00 16.34
C GLU A 124 -8.45 -8.06 14.82
N TYR A 125 -9.03 -7.01 14.22
CA TYR A 125 -9.24 -6.95 12.78
C TYR A 125 -7.92 -6.76 12.04
N ALA A 126 -7.05 -5.94 12.58
CA ALA A 126 -5.75 -5.70 11.97
C ALA A 126 -4.93 -6.99 11.91
N VAL A 127 -4.97 -7.79 12.98
CA VAL A 127 -4.28 -9.06 13.04
C VAL A 127 -4.87 -10.04 12.03
N SER A 128 -6.18 -10.08 11.91
CA SER A 128 -6.84 -10.98 10.96
C SER A 128 -6.44 -10.67 9.52
N ILE A 129 -6.42 -9.39 9.15
CA ILE A 129 -6.00 -8.96 7.81
C ILE A 129 -4.55 -9.36 7.56
N HIS A 130 -3.69 -9.13 8.54
CA HIS A 130 -2.28 -9.46 8.42
C HIS A 130 -2.07 -10.97 8.22
N LEU A 131 -2.74 -11.79 9.00
CA LEU A 131 -2.65 -13.24 8.88
C LEU A 131 -3.12 -13.73 7.53
N LEU A 132 -4.18 -13.14 7.01
CA LEU A 132 -4.68 -13.49 5.68
C LEU A 132 -3.68 -13.19 4.59
N SER A 133 -3.03 -12.04 4.69
CA SER A 133 -2.01 -11.64 3.73
C SER A 133 -0.84 -12.59 3.72
N ILE A 134 -0.39 -13.01 4.89
CA ILE A 134 0.78 -13.87 5.02
C ILE A 134 0.45 -15.31 4.65
N ALA A 135 -0.67 -15.81 5.16
CA ALA A 135 -1.02 -17.22 5.02
C ALA A 135 -1.80 -17.54 3.75
N GLY A 136 -2.23 -16.53 3.02
CA GLY A 136 -3.08 -16.75 1.85
C GLY A 136 -4.44 -17.29 2.19
N LEU A 137 -4.93 -17.01 3.39
CA LEU A 137 -6.22 -17.50 3.84
C LEU A 137 -7.37 -16.81 3.13
N PRO A 138 -8.54 -17.45 3.09
CA PRO A 138 -9.70 -16.87 2.45
C PRO A 138 -10.08 -15.52 3.05
N GLN A 139 -10.58 -14.65 2.21
CA GLN A 139 -10.93 -13.29 2.58
C GLN A 139 -12.05 -13.22 3.63
N LYS A 140 -12.87 -14.22 3.68
CA LYS A 140 -14.03 -14.22 4.58
C LYS A 140 -13.70 -13.95 6.04
N SER A 141 -12.52 -14.33 6.48
CA SER A 141 -12.18 -14.17 7.89
C SER A 141 -11.77 -12.75 8.23
N MET A 142 -11.43 -11.93 7.26
CA MET A 142 -11.02 -10.57 7.56
C MET A 142 -12.14 -9.55 7.45
N VAL A 143 -13.29 -9.95 6.96
CA VAL A 143 -14.40 -9.02 6.79
C VAL A 143 -15.19 -8.82 8.07
N LYS A 144 -14.85 -9.49 9.08
CA LYS A 144 -15.53 -9.41 10.36
C LYS A 144 -15.33 -8.11 11.05
#